data_9e3f103c4b047c4ee5af90de2d7e4aae
#
_entry.id   9e3f103c4b047c4ee5af90de2d7e4aae
#
_cell.length_a   1.000
_cell.length_b   1.000
_cell.length_c   1.000
_cell.angle_alpha   90.00
_cell.angle_beta   90.00
_cell.angle_gamma   90.00
#
_symmetry.space_group_name_H-M   'P 1'
#
loop_
_entity.id
_entity.type
_entity.pdbx_description
1 polymer ?
#
loop_
_entity_poly.entity_id
_entity_poly.type
_entity_poly.pdbx_seq_one_letter_code
_entity_poly.pdbx_strand_id
1 'polypeptide(L)'
;MRIVVVGAGLAGLTAAELLHNAGCDVIVLEASNRVGGRAYTRSAEFINGQGAEAGAEWVDNVHTRMRALVERFGLRMDDNATTWTAIRRWLFRDGALLGPADLAGLDPQLGDELDRFEGFFASVAAGVSDAAHPAQHPQAAHYDTLSAADIVDQLELGELARLFATRNMQGEFAAEPHEVSALFVAQQRALYEAAATPHGEVVAQRIVGGVSGVTAGLASALPQGMIRFGETVDAITIDETGAHVRAGANSYHADQVVLACSLVPLRAVVFDPPLPPELAAAVHGLGYGRVTKTALQYPERVWPAGYATTTGRAQRVYEPTVGHPAESGILMGYTGGEGGTRLADLAESERMHEIELSQREMYPALPPPLGGFSQAWSGLPLFGGSYAVYRPGEITRFWDVLRRPHGCIHFAGEHTATWTGYLEGAVESGETVASRLLANR
;
A
#
# COMPACT_ATOMS: atom_id res chain seq x y z
N MET A 1 20.04 25.71 -2.36
CA MET A 1 18.97 25.12 -3.19
C MET A 1 17.70 25.09 -2.34
N ARG A 2 16.63 25.75 -2.82
CA ARG A 2 15.31 25.75 -2.20
C ARG A 2 14.48 24.63 -2.80
N ILE A 3 13.84 23.83 -1.94
CA ILE A 3 13.07 22.65 -2.35
C ILE A 3 11.69 22.69 -1.70
N VAL A 4 10.67 22.55 -2.52
CA VAL A 4 9.30 22.32 -2.06
C VAL A 4 9.00 20.82 -2.19
N VAL A 5 8.63 20.18 -1.08
CA VAL A 5 8.15 18.81 -1.03
C VAL A 5 6.64 18.83 -0.86
N VAL A 6 5.90 18.21 -1.77
CA VAL A 6 4.43 18.13 -1.76
C VAL A 6 4.00 16.78 -1.20
N GLY A 7 3.48 16.79 0.01
CA GLY A 7 3.04 15.62 0.76
C GLY A 7 3.99 15.23 1.91
N ALA A 8 3.43 15.08 3.11
CA ALA A 8 4.13 14.64 4.32
C ALA A 8 3.86 13.14 4.63
N GLY A 9 3.80 12.29 3.60
CA GLY A 9 3.86 10.83 3.71
C GLY A 9 5.29 10.35 3.95
N LEU A 10 5.51 9.04 4.11
CA LEU A 10 6.84 8.46 4.32
C LEU A 10 7.86 8.92 3.27
N ALA A 11 7.51 8.92 1.99
CA ALA A 11 8.41 9.35 0.91
C ALA A 11 8.83 10.82 1.05
N GLY A 12 7.85 11.70 1.27
CA GLY A 12 8.12 13.14 1.40
C GLY A 12 8.89 13.49 2.67
N LEU A 13 8.57 12.87 3.80
CA LEU A 13 9.30 13.07 5.06
C LEU A 13 10.74 12.57 4.95
N THR A 14 10.96 11.40 4.35
CA THR A 14 12.30 10.85 4.12
C THR A 14 13.13 11.77 3.21
N ALA A 15 12.57 12.20 2.09
CA ALA A 15 13.26 13.14 1.21
C ALA A 15 13.56 14.47 1.89
N ALA A 16 12.58 15.04 2.61
CA ALA A 16 12.73 16.32 3.30
C ALA A 16 13.84 16.27 4.35
N GLU A 17 13.89 15.20 5.17
CA GLU A 17 14.92 15.04 6.19
C GLU A 17 16.32 14.95 5.57
N LEU A 18 16.51 14.10 4.56
CA LEU A 18 17.80 13.91 3.91
C LEU A 18 18.30 15.21 3.24
N LEU A 19 17.41 15.91 2.56
CA LEU A 19 17.73 17.17 1.89
C LEU A 19 18.04 18.28 2.90
N HIS A 20 17.27 18.37 3.99
CA HIS A 20 17.51 19.35 5.06
C HIS A 20 18.87 19.08 5.74
N ASN A 21 19.17 17.84 6.10
CA ASN A 21 20.45 17.46 6.72
C ASN A 21 21.65 17.74 5.82
N ALA A 22 21.45 17.74 4.51
CA ALA A 22 22.47 18.15 3.52
C ALA A 22 22.55 19.68 3.30
N GLY A 23 21.82 20.48 4.10
CA GLY A 23 21.84 21.94 4.06
C GLY A 23 21.03 22.57 2.92
N CYS A 24 20.00 21.88 2.41
CA CYS A 24 19.00 22.50 1.54
C CYS A 24 17.96 23.29 2.35
N ASP A 25 17.41 24.33 1.74
CA ASP A 25 16.26 25.06 2.26
C ASP A 25 14.98 24.33 1.84
N VAL A 26 14.38 23.59 2.77
CA VAL A 26 13.26 22.68 2.48
C VAL A 26 11.99 23.19 3.15
N ILE A 27 10.89 23.10 2.43
CA ILE A 27 9.54 23.26 2.97
C ILE A 27 8.67 22.09 2.52
N VAL A 28 7.85 21.54 3.43
CA VAL A 28 6.93 20.44 3.14
C VAL A 28 5.49 20.97 3.18
N LEU A 29 4.74 20.79 2.10
CA LEU A 29 3.34 21.19 1.99
C LEU A 29 2.47 19.94 2.14
N GLU A 30 1.65 19.90 3.20
CA GLU A 30 0.74 18.79 3.48
C GLU A 30 -0.71 19.28 3.44
N ALA A 31 -1.52 18.63 2.61
CA ALA A 31 -2.92 19.04 2.42
C ALA A 31 -3.81 18.71 3.64
N SER A 32 -3.48 17.69 4.40
CA SER A 32 -4.22 17.29 5.60
C SER A 32 -3.70 18.02 6.86
N ASN A 33 -4.24 17.63 8.02
CA ASN A 33 -3.81 18.13 9.32
C ASN A 33 -2.86 17.17 10.06
N ARG A 34 -2.35 16.13 9.40
CA ARG A 34 -1.45 15.13 9.98
C ARG A 34 -0.38 14.69 9.00
N VAL A 35 0.70 14.15 9.52
CA VAL A 35 1.73 13.46 8.73
C VAL A 35 1.34 12.00 8.47
N GLY A 36 2.11 11.31 7.62
CA GLY A 36 2.06 9.87 7.40
C GLY A 36 1.28 9.45 6.15
N GLY A 37 0.36 10.28 5.67
CA GLY A 37 -0.42 9.92 4.48
C GLY A 37 -1.20 8.61 4.67
N ARG A 38 -0.87 7.58 3.86
CA ARG A 38 -1.48 6.24 3.92
C ARG A 38 -0.84 5.30 4.96
N ALA A 39 0.23 5.69 5.63
CA ALA A 39 0.75 5.09 6.84
C ALA A 39 0.04 5.74 8.04
N TYR A 40 -1.00 5.06 8.56
CA TYR A 40 -1.88 5.67 9.55
C TYR A 40 -2.44 4.64 10.54
N THR A 41 -2.07 4.81 11.81
CA THR A 41 -2.58 4.04 12.94
C THR A 41 -3.71 4.83 13.61
N ARG A 42 -4.84 4.20 13.89
CA ARG A 42 -5.95 4.76 14.67
C ARG A 42 -6.06 4.03 16.01
N SER A 43 -6.15 4.78 17.10
CA SER A 43 -6.26 4.26 18.46
C SER A 43 -7.31 4.97 19.31
N ALA A 44 -7.76 6.15 18.88
CA ALA A 44 -8.71 6.96 19.65
C ALA A 44 -10.11 6.29 19.80
N GLU A 45 -10.45 5.38 18.89
CA GLU A 45 -11.72 4.65 18.87
C GLU A 45 -11.74 3.39 19.76
N PHE A 46 -10.59 3.08 20.38
CA PHE A 46 -10.40 1.83 21.11
C PHE A 46 -10.06 2.07 22.59
N ILE A 47 -10.41 1.13 23.42
CA ILE A 47 -10.05 1.12 24.84
C ILE A 47 -8.83 0.22 25.09
N ASN A 48 -8.33 0.20 26.33
CA ASN A 48 -7.24 -0.65 26.80
C ASN A 48 -5.89 -0.43 26.05
N GLY A 49 -5.67 0.77 25.48
CA GLY A 49 -4.44 1.11 24.75
C GLY A 49 -4.25 0.36 23.43
N GLN A 50 -5.33 -0.23 22.90
CA GLN A 50 -5.31 -0.90 21.62
C GLN A 50 -5.35 0.12 20.46
N GLY A 51 -4.94 -0.34 19.29
CA GLY A 51 -5.01 0.41 18.04
C GLY A 51 -4.97 -0.53 16.84
N ALA A 52 -5.32 -0.01 15.69
CA ALA A 52 -5.27 -0.76 14.44
C ALA A 52 -4.82 0.13 13.28
N GLU A 53 -4.19 -0.48 12.29
CA GLU A 53 -3.73 0.22 11.11
C GLU A 53 -4.91 0.50 10.15
N ALA A 54 -5.22 1.76 9.97
CA ALA A 54 -6.18 2.20 8.97
C ALA A 54 -5.62 2.09 7.54
N GLY A 55 -4.29 2.13 7.40
CA GLY A 55 -3.56 2.01 6.15
C GLY A 55 -2.58 0.85 6.14
N ALA A 56 -1.35 1.13 5.72
CA ALA A 56 -0.27 0.16 5.67
C ALA A 56 0.03 -0.44 7.05
N GLU A 57 0.31 -1.72 7.10
CA GLU A 57 0.36 -2.48 8.36
C GLU A 57 1.62 -3.32 8.51
N TRP A 58 2.01 -4.02 7.43
CA TRP A 58 3.02 -5.04 7.50
C TRP A 58 4.40 -4.55 7.11
N VAL A 59 5.39 -5.01 7.85
CA VAL A 59 6.81 -4.83 7.55
C VAL A 59 7.47 -6.20 7.54
N ASP A 60 7.91 -6.62 6.37
CA ASP A 60 8.57 -7.90 6.22
C ASP A 60 10.04 -7.83 6.69
N ASN A 61 10.64 -8.99 7.00
CA ASN A 61 12.05 -9.03 7.40
C ASN A 61 13.01 -8.56 6.30
N VAL A 62 12.56 -8.56 5.05
CA VAL A 62 13.30 -8.07 3.88
C VAL A 62 13.15 -6.55 3.66
N HIS A 63 12.26 -5.87 4.37
CA HIS A 63 12.04 -4.42 4.30
C HIS A 63 13.08 -3.68 5.15
N THR A 64 14.32 -3.64 4.67
CA THR A 64 15.48 -3.20 5.45
C THR A 64 15.47 -1.73 5.84
N ARG A 65 14.94 -0.85 4.96
CA ARG A 65 14.83 0.59 5.23
C ARG A 65 13.79 0.89 6.31
N MET A 66 12.62 0.27 6.20
CA MET A 66 11.58 0.42 7.22
C MET A 66 12.05 -0.11 8.57
N ARG A 67 12.71 -1.25 8.60
CA ARG A 67 13.24 -1.83 9.84
C ARG A 67 14.33 -0.93 10.47
N ALA A 68 15.18 -0.33 9.65
CA ALA A 68 16.16 0.66 10.11
C ALA A 68 15.50 1.91 10.73
N LEU A 69 14.39 2.39 10.16
CA LEU A 69 13.63 3.50 10.74
C LEU A 69 12.94 3.11 12.05
N VAL A 70 12.39 1.90 12.15
CA VAL A 70 11.81 1.35 13.40
C VAL A 70 12.87 1.35 14.50
N GLU A 71 14.07 0.82 14.24
CA GLU A 71 15.18 0.81 15.19
C GLU A 71 15.64 2.23 15.56
N ARG A 72 15.84 3.07 14.55
CA ARG A 72 16.30 4.46 14.71
C ARG A 72 15.39 5.28 15.65
N PHE A 73 14.08 5.08 15.58
CA PHE A 73 13.13 5.80 16.43
C PHE A 73 12.79 5.09 17.74
N GLY A 74 13.55 4.05 18.10
CA GLY A 74 13.35 3.30 19.34
C GLY A 74 12.03 2.53 19.38
N LEU A 75 11.45 2.25 18.22
CA LEU A 75 10.26 1.41 18.06
C LEU A 75 10.72 -0.06 17.99
N ARG A 76 9.78 -0.98 18.08
CA ARG A 76 10.07 -2.41 17.95
C ARG A 76 9.04 -3.11 17.08
N MET A 77 9.46 -4.19 16.43
CA MET A 77 8.55 -5.12 15.77
C MET A 77 7.84 -5.97 16.83
N ASP A 78 6.65 -6.42 16.53
CA ASP A 78 5.92 -7.36 17.39
C ASP A 78 6.58 -8.76 17.34
N ASP A 79 6.26 -9.61 18.33
CA ASP A 79 6.78 -10.98 18.41
C ASP A 79 5.94 -11.97 17.59
N ASN A 80 4.89 -11.50 16.88
CA ASN A 80 3.94 -12.31 16.14
C ASN A 80 4.28 -12.36 14.64
N ALA A 81 5.50 -12.79 14.34
CA ALA A 81 5.90 -13.03 12.95
C ALA A 81 5.00 -14.07 12.29
N THR A 82 4.56 -13.79 11.08
CA THR A 82 3.73 -14.70 10.29
C THR A 82 4.24 -14.78 8.87
N THR A 83 3.92 -15.87 8.18
CA THR A 83 4.21 -15.99 6.76
C THR A 83 2.97 -15.67 5.95
N TRP A 84 3.14 -15.13 4.75
CA TRP A 84 2.03 -14.88 3.84
C TRP A 84 1.28 -16.16 3.47
N THR A 85 1.97 -17.30 3.45
CA THR A 85 1.36 -18.62 3.23
C THR A 85 0.43 -19.01 4.40
N ALA A 86 0.83 -18.76 5.64
CA ALA A 86 -0.01 -19.06 6.81
C ALA A 86 -1.29 -18.25 6.84
N ILE A 87 -1.23 -16.99 6.39
CA ILE A 87 -2.37 -16.05 6.31
C ILE A 87 -3.46 -16.54 5.34
N ARG A 88 -3.09 -17.28 4.27
CA ARG A 88 -3.96 -17.59 3.13
C ARG A 88 -4.68 -18.94 3.22
N ARG A 89 -4.54 -19.71 4.30
CA ARG A 89 -4.94 -21.14 4.38
C ARG A 89 -6.34 -21.41 4.87
N TRP A 90 -7.08 -20.43 5.37
CA TRP A 90 -8.42 -20.62 5.92
C TRP A 90 -9.46 -19.92 5.05
N LEU A 91 -10.58 -20.63 4.81
CA LEU A 91 -11.72 -20.10 4.07
C LEU A 91 -12.99 -20.19 4.93
N PHE A 92 -13.67 -19.06 5.13
CA PHE A 92 -15.04 -19.07 5.63
C PHE A 92 -16.01 -19.07 4.44
N ARG A 93 -16.80 -20.12 4.35
CA ARG A 93 -17.81 -20.32 3.31
C ARG A 93 -19.02 -21.06 3.90
N ASP A 94 -20.22 -20.65 3.55
CA ASP A 94 -21.48 -21.32 3.88
C ASP A 94 -21.64 -21.63 5.39
N GLY A 95 -21.22 -20.69 6.25
CA GLY A 95 -21.30 -20.82 7.71
C GLY A 95 -20.23 -21.70 8.35
N ALA A 96 -19.25 -22.16 7.59
CA ALA A 96 -18.17 -23.00 8.09
C ALA A 96 -16.78 -22.36 7.87
N LEU A 97 -15.92 -22.48 8.89
CA LEU A 97 -14.50 -22.12 8.76
C LEU A 97 -13.72 -23.38 8.36
N LEU A 98 -13.26 -23.41 7.11
CA LEU A 98 -12.60 -24.54 6.48
C LEU A 98 -11.09 -24.38 6.55
N GLY A 99 -10.41 -25.38 7.12
CA GLY A 99 -8.95 -25.45 7.13
C GLY A 99 -8.39 -26.21 5.92
N PRO A 100 -7.05 -26.32 5.81
CA PRO A 100 -6.41 -26.99 4.67
C PRO A 100 -6.88 -28.43 4.41
N ALA A 101 -7.15 -29.19 5.47
CA ALA A 101 -7.64 -30.57 5.34
C ALA A 101 -9.08 -30.63 4.81
N ASP A 102 -9.95 -29.72 5.26
CA ASP A 102 -11.33 -29.61 4.79
C ASP A 102 -11.36 -29.22 3.31
N LEU A 103 -10.54 -28.22 2.93
CA LEU A 103 -10.40 -27.75 1.56
C LEU A 103 -9.90 -28.85 0.62
N ALA A 104 -8.88 -29.62 1.04
CA ALA A 104 -8.39 -30.76 0.26
C ALA A 104 -9.43 -31.87 0.14
N GLY A 105 -10.32 -32.01 1.13
CA GLY A 105 -11.45 -32.94 1.07
C GLY A 105 -12.55 -32.50 0.10
N LEU A 106 -12.77 -31.18 -0.02
CA LEU A 106 -13.75 -30.58 -0.93
C LEU A 106 -13.25 -30.57 -2.39
N ASP A 107 -11.98 -30.27 -2.57
CA ASP A 107 -11.35 -30.18 -3.87
C ASP A 107 -9.92 -30.77 -3.80
N PRO A 108 -9.77 -32.06 -4.15
CA PRO A 108 -8.47 -32.71 -4.14
C PRO A 108 -7.45 -32.12 -5.13
N GLN A 109 -7.89 -31.35 -6.13
CA GLN A 109 -7.01 -30.72 -7.13
C GLN A 109 -6.57 -29.31 -6.72
N LEU A 110 -7.17 -28.73 -5.68
CA LEU A 110 -6.91 -27.35 -5.26
C LEU A 110 -5.41 -27.05 -5.08
N GLY A 111 -4.67 -27.94 -4.42
CA GLY A 111 -3.23 -27.76 -4.20
C GLY A 111 -2.46 -27.67 -5.52
N ASP A 112 -2.66 -28.64 -6.41
CA ASP A 112 -1.99 -28.70 -7.71
C ASP A 112 -2.37 -27.49 -8.61
N GLU A 113 -3.62 -27.03 -8.52
CA GLU A 113 -4.08 -25.87 -9.28
C GLU A 113 -3.45 -24.58 -8.79
N LEU A 114 -3.36 -24.38 -7.48
CA LEU A 114 -2.67 -23.23 -6.89
C LEU A 114 -1.16 -23.29 -7.18
N ASP A 115 -0.54 -24.46 -7.14
CA ASP A 115 0.87 -24.62 -7.49
C ASP A 115 1.13 -24.31 -8.98
N ARG A 116 0.21 -24.65 -9.88
CA ARG A 116 0.29 -24.25 -11.30
C ARG A 116 0.19 -22.73 -11.48
N PHE A 117 -0.72 -22.07 -10.74
CA PHE A 117 -0.87 -20.62 -10.76
C PHE A 117 0.40 -19.93 -10.27
N GLU A 118 0.91 -20.31 -9.11
CA GLU A 118 2.16 -19.80 -8.56
C GLU A 118 3.36 -20.12 -9.45
N GLY A 119 3.42 -21.33 -10.01
CA GLY A 119 4.46 -21.77 -10.92
C GLY A 119 4.51 -20.98 -12.23
N PHE A 120 3.35 -20.54 -12.74
CA PHE A 120 3.30 -19.64 -13.89
C PHE A 120 4.05 -18.34 -13.58
N PHE A 121 3.68 -17.66 -12.50
CA PHE A 121 4.33 -16.39 -12.13
C PHE A 121 5.80 -16.57 -11.74
N ALA A 122 6.19 -17.70 -11.14
CA ALA A 122 7.60 -18.03 -10.92
C ALA A 122 8.37 -18.13 -12.24
N SER A 123 7.79 -18.75 -13.26
CA SER A 123 8.43 -18.88 -14.58
C SER A 123 8.62 -17.53 -15.27
N VAL A 124 7.65 -16.64 -15.13
CA VAL A 124 7.76 -15.25 -15.67
C VAL A 124 8.77 -14.46 -14.86
N ALA A 125 8.72 -14.55 -13.52
CA ALA A 125 9.65 -13.85 -12.62
C ALA A 125 11.12 -14.22 -12.88
N ALA A 126 11.41 -15.46 -13.25
CA ALA A 126 12.75 -15.91 -13.64
C ALA A 126 13.35 -15.13 -14.83
N GLY A 127 12.51 -14.53 -15.66
CA GLY A 127 12.95 -13.65 -16.76
C GLY A 127 13.15 -12.19 -16.33
N VAL A 128 12.77 -11.79 -15.12
CA VAL A 128 12.99 -10.46 -14.56
C VAL A 128 14.40 -10.40 -13.95
N SER A 129 15.39 -10.05 -14.76
CA SER A 129 16.79 -10.00 -14.33
C SER A 129 17.09 -8.89 -13.30
N ASP A 130 16.29 -7.82 -13.34
CA ASP A 130 16.34 -6.70 -12.39
C ASP A 130 14.92 -6.21 -12.13
N ALA A 131 14.45 -6.38 -10.89
CA ALA A 131 13.11 -5.94 -10.49
C ALA A 131 12.92 -4.42 -10.55
N ALA A 132 14.01 -3.62 -10.58
CA ALA A 132 13.94 -2.19 -10.81
C ALA A 132 13.64 -1.83 -12.29
N HIS A 133 13.81 -2.78 -13.20
CA HIS A 133 13.64 -2.59 -14.65
C HIS A 133 12.80 -3.70 -15.29
N PRO A 134 11.54 -3.94 -14.85
CA PRO A 134 10.72 -5.06 -15.35
C PRO A 134 10.42 -4.98 -16.85
N ALA A 135 10.42 -3.80 -17.43
CA ALA A 135 10.27 -3.62 -18.89
C ALA A 135 11.43 -4.21 -19.71
N GLN A 136 12.55 -4.57 -19.08
CA GLN A 136 13.68 -5.26 -19.74
C GLN A 136 13.47 -6.79 -19.80
N HIS A 137 12.39 -7.33 -19.23
CA HIS A 137 12.05 -8.74 -19.40
C HIS A 137 11.98 -9.10 -20.90
N PRO A 138 12.58 -10.22 -21.37
CA PRO A 138 12.64 -10.56 -22.81
C PRO A 138 11.29 -10.60 -23.52
N GLN A 139 10.21 -10.89 -22.78
CA GLN A 139 8.83 -10.94 -23.26
C GLN A 139 7.94 -9.87 -22.56
N ALA A 140 8.51 -8.75 -22.14
CA ALA A 140 7.78 -7.72 -21.40
C ALA A 140 6.49 -7.29 -22.11
N ALA A 141 6.56 -7.01 -23.41
CA ALA A 141 5.40 -6.60 -24.19
C ALA A 141 4.28 -7.64 -24.21
N HIS A 142 4.60 -8.92 -24.12
CA HIS A 142 3.62 -10.00 -24.06
C HIS A 142 2.98 -10.07 -22.65
N TYR A 143 3.80 -10.25 -21.61
CA TYR A 143 3.27 -10.45 -20.26
C TYR A 143 2.63 -9.20 -19.67
N ASP A 144 3.04 -8.00 -20.11
CA ASP A 144 2.40 -6.75 -19.69
C ASP A 144 1.00 -6.56 -20.28
N THR A 145 0.68 -7.19 -21.42
CA THR A 145 -0.68 -7.13 -22.01
C THR A 145 -1.66 -8.12 -21.36
N LEU A 146 -1.15 -9.12 -20.64
CA LEU A 146 -1.97 -10.09 -19.93
C LEU A 146 -2.29 -9.60 -18.52
N SER A 147 -3.51 -9.89 -18.09
CA SER A 147 -3.94 -9.71 -16.69
C SER A 147 -3.74 -11.01 -15.89
N ALA A 148 -3.79 -10.91 -14.56
CA ALA A 148 -3.86 -12.09 -13.71
C ALA A 148 -5.12 -12.94 -13.97
N ALA A 149 -6.23 -12.32 -14.41
CA ALA A 149 -7.45 -13.03 -14.81
C ALA A 149 -7.23 -13.87 -16.06
N ASP A 150 -6.51 -13.35 -17.08
CA ASP A 150 -6.18 -14.11 -18.27
C ASP A 150 -5.37 -15.37 -17.93
N ILE A 151 -4.49 -15.28 -16.93
CA ILE A 151 -3.71 -16.46 -16.48
C ILE A 151 -4.59 -17.47 -15.76
N VAL A 152 -5.51 -17.01 -14.91
CA VAL A 152 -6.51 -17.89 -14.26
C VAL A 152 -7.33 -18.65 -15.31
N ASP A 153 -7.73 -17.97 -16.39
CA ASP A 153 -8.49 -18.58 -17.48
C ASP A 153 -7.64 -19.53 -18.34
N GLN A 154 -6.40 -19.16 -18.70
CA GLN A 154 -5.47 -20.02 -19.45
C GLN A 154 -5.11 -21.31 -18.72
N LEU A 155 -5.04 -21.27 -17.39
CA LEU A 155 -4.74 -22.44 -16.56
C LEU A 155 -5.97 -23.29 -16.27
N GLU A 156 -7.16 -22.84 -16.69
CA GLU A 156 -8.44 -23.54 -16.47
C GLU A 156 -8.65 -23.93 -15.00
N LEU A 157 -8.39 -22.98 -14.07
CA LEU A 157 -8.48 -23.22 -12.64
C LEU A 157 -9.94 -23.52 -12.23
N GLY A 158 -10.12 -24.46 -11.33
CA GLY A 158 -11.40 -24.79 -10.69
C GLY A 158 -11.94 -23.65 -9.81
N GLU A 159 -13.16 -23.81 -9.32
CA GLU A 159 -13.88 -22.75 -8.58
C GLU A 159 -13.10 -22.27 -7.34
N LEU A 160 -12.60 -23.19 -6.51
CA LEU A 160 -11.87 -22.84 -5.30
C LEU A 160 -10.51 -22.19 -5.58
N ALA A 161 -9.75 -22.72 -6.52
CA ALA A 161 -8.47 -22.15 -6.92
C ALA A 161 -8.66 -20.75 -7.51
N ARG A 162 -9.67 -20.54 -8.35
CA ARG A 162 -10.06 -19.24 -8.90
C ARG A 162 -10.46 -18.24 -7.80
N LEU A 163 -11.20 -18.69 -6.78
CA LEU A 163 -11.54 -17.87 -5.61
C LEU A 163 -10.28 -17.42 -4.87
N PHE A 164 -9.36 -18.35 -4.57
CA PHE A 164 -8.12 -18.02 -3.86
C PHE A 164 -7.21 -17.09 -4.68
N ALA A 165 -7.05 -17.33 -5.98
CA ALA A 165 -6.31 -16.45 -6.88
C ALA A 165 -6.91 -15.04 -6.88
N THR A 166 -8.24 -14.91 -6.99
CA THR A 166 -8.95 -13.63 -6.91
C THR A 166 -8.72 -12.93 -5.58
N ARG A 167 -8.89 -13.65 -4.45
CA ARG A 167 -8.68 -13.08 -3.10
C ARG A 167 -7.22 -12.69 -2.86
N ASN A 168 -6.27 -13.38 -3.50
CA ASN A 168 -4.86 -12.99 -3.46
C ASN A 168 -4.64 -11.66 -4.17
N MET A 169 -5.14 -11.47 -5.39
CA MET A 169 -5.01 -10.20 -6.11
C MET A 169 -5.71 -9.05 -5.36
N GLN A 170 -6.92 -9.26 -4.87
CA GLN A 170 -7.65 -8.28 -4.07
C GLN A 170 -6.92 -7.91 -2.77
N GLY A 171 -6.23 -8.85 -2.14
CA GLY A 171 -5.50 -8.61 -0.91
C GLY A 171 -4.13 -8.00 -1.11
N GLU A 172 -3.43 -8.36 -2.17
CA GLU A 172 -2.06 -7.92 -2.44
C GLU A 172 -2.04 -6.60 -3.21
N PHE A 173 -2.94 -6.43 -4.18
CA PHE A 173 -2.98 -5.25 -5.05
C PHE A 173 -4.19 -4.34 -4.82
N ALA A 174 -5.12 -4.74 -3.94
CA ALA A 174 -6.41 -4.06 -3.72
C ALA A 174 -7.20 -3.83 -5.03
N ALA A 175 -7.02 -4.71 -6.01
CA ALA A 175 -7.56 -4.64 -7.37
C ALA A 175 -8.15 -5.99 -7.79
N GLU A 176 -9.02 -5.97 -8.81
CA GLU A 176 -9.52 -7.21 -9.38
C GLU A 176 -8.46 -7.86 -10.28
N PRO A 177 -8.48 -9.20 -10.46
CA PRO A 177 -7.47 -9.89 -11.26
C PRO A 177 -7.30 -9.35 -12.69
N HIS A 178 -8.37 -8.88 -13.32
CA HIS A 178 -8.31 -8.30 -14.67
C HIS A 178 -7.66 -6.89 -14.70
N GLU A 179 -7.46 -6.28 -13.55
CA GLU A 179 -6.83 -4.96 -13.40
C GLU A 179 -5.33 -5.06 -13.05
N VAL A 180 -4.77 -6.25 -12.92
CA VAL A 180 -3.37 -6.43 -12.52
C VAL A 180 -2.59 -7.05 -13.66
N SER A 181 -1.54 -6.36 -14.14
CA SER A 181 -0.64 -6.88 -15.19
C SER A 181 0.10 -8.14 -14.68
N ALA A 182 0.14 -9.18 -15.51
CA ALA A 182 0.90 -10.39 -15.20
C ALA A 182 2.40 -10.11 -15.03
N LEU A 183 2.95 -9.15 -15.79
CA LEU A 183 4.33 -8.71 -15.64
C LEU A 183 4.55 -8.00 -14.29
N PHE A 184 3.54 -7.26 -13.79
CA PHE A 184 3.63 -6.63 -12.48
C PHE A 184 3.65 -7.67 -11.35
N VAL A 185 2.79 -8.68 -11.41
CA VAL A 185 2.82 -9.81 -10.44
C VAL A 185 4.18 -10.51 -10.46
N ALA A 186 4.72 -10.77 -11.64
CA ALA A 186 6.03 -11.41 -11.81
C ALA A 186 7.18 -10.53 -11.28
N GLN A 187 7.10 -9.21 -11.47
CA GLN A 187 8.08 -8.25 -10.94
C GLN A 187 8.09 -8.27 -9.41
N GLN A 188 6.92 -8.23 -8.77
CA GLN A 188 6.82 -8.31 -7.31
C GLN A 188 7.38 -9.64 -6.79
N ARG A 189 7.08 -10.75 -7.46
CA ARG A 189 7.62 -12.06 -7.11
C ARG A 189 9.15 -12.09 -7.22
N ALA A 190 9.72 -11.64 -8.34
CA ALA A 190 11.17 -11.58 -8.54
C ALA A 190 11.87 -10.72 -7.47
N LEU A 191 11.23 -9.61 -7.06
CA LEU A 191 11.72 -8.75 -6.01
C LEU A 191 11.78 -9.48 -4.65
N TYR A 192 10.72 -10.20 -4.28
CA TYR A 192 10.69 -11.00 -3.06
C TYR A 192 11.69 -12.16 -3.10
N GLU A 193 11.81 -12.88 -4.20
CA GLU A 193 12.77 -13.97 -4.36
C GLU A 193 14.22 -13.49 -4.22
N ALA A 194 14.55 -12.35 -4.85
CA ALA A 194 15.87 -11.74 -4.72
C ALA A 194 16.15 -11.26 -3.28
N ALA A 195 15.17 -10.67 -2.61
CA ALA A 195 15.30 -10.18 -1.25
C ALA A 195 15.36 -11.32 -0.21
N ALA A 196 14.65 -12.43 -0.44
CA ALA A 196 14.65 -13.59 0.46
C ALA A 196 15.99 -14.32 0.48
N THR A 197 16.75 -14.31 -0.62
CA THR A 197 18.03 -15.05 -0.72
C THR A 197 18.99 -14.78 0.46
N PRO A 198 19.25 -13.53 0.88
CA PRO A 198 20.11 -13.26 2.04
C PRO A 198 19.39 -13.39 3.39
N HIS A 199 18.05 -13.41 3.46
CA HIS A 199 17.25 -13.31 4.68
C HIS A 199 16.51 -14.61 5.06
N GLY A 200 16.52 -15.62 4.19
CA GLY A 200 15.77 -16.87 4.37
C GLY A 200 14.28 -16.70 4.13
N GLU A 201 13.43 -17.38 4.92
CA GLU A 201 11.98 -17.28 4.78
C GLU A 201 11.47 -15.85 5.04
N VAL A 202 10.60 -15.37 4.17
CA VAL A 202 9.99 -14.04 4.34
C VAL A 202 8.90 -14.12 5.39
N VAL A 203 9.07 -13.32 6.43
CA VAL A 203 8.11 -13.19 7.53
C VAL A 203 7.66 -11.74 7.69
N ALA A 204 6.37 -11.56 7.89
CA ALA A 204 5.73 -10.27 8.12
C ALA A 204 5.49 -10.03 9.61
N GLN A 205 5.75 -8.83 10.07
CA GLN A 205 5.51 -8.38 11.44
C GLN A 205 4.85 -7.01 11.45
N ARG A 206 4.26 -6.63 12.58
CA ARG A 206 3.73 -5.27 12.81
C ARG A 206 4.67 -4.47 13.69
N ILE A 207 4.55 -3.15 13.61
CA ILE A 207 5.25 -2.23 14.52
C ILE A 207 4.39 -2.09 15.79
N VAL A 208 4.97 -2.33 16.93
CA VAL A 208 4.30 -2.12 18.22
C VAL A 208 3.97 -0.64 18.40
N GLY A 209 2.72 -0.32 18.67
CA GLY A 209 2.22 1.05 18.70
C GLY A 209 1.87 1.64 17.34
N GLY A 210 2.16 0.91 16.26
CA GLY A 210 1.72 1.20 14.90
C GLY A 210 2.69 2.03 14.08
N VAL A 211 2.43 2.04 12.76
CA VAL A 211 3.28 2.69 11.75
C VAL A 211 3.36 4.22 11.91
N SER A 212 2.34 4.83 12.53
CA SER A 212 2.34 6.28 12.80
C SER A 212 3.52 6.72 13.67
N GLY A 213 4.09 5.82 14.49
CA GLY A 213 5.32 6.11 15.25
C GLY A 213 6.52 6.44 14.35
N VAL A 214 6.67 5.74 13.23
CA VAL A 214 7.76 6.01 12.27
C VAL A 214 7.58 7.38 11.61
N THR A 215 6.37 7.69 11.14
CA THR A 215 6.10 8.97 10.48
C THR A 215 6.19 10.16 11.45
N ALA A 216 5.78 9.97 12.70
CA ALA A 216 5.98 10.96 13.77
C ALA A 216 7.48 11.16 14.09
N GLY A 217 8.27 10.08 14.11
CA GLY A 217 9.73 10.12 14.26
C GLY A 217 10.40 10.95 13.17
N LEU A 218 10.08 10.69 11.89
CA LEU A 218 10.59 11.47 10.76
C LEU A 218 10.17 12.96 10.84
N ALA A 219 8.90 13.22 11.17
CA ALA A 219 8.42 14.60 11.29
C ALA A 219 9.08 15.36 12.44
N SER A 220 9.36 14.70 13.57
CA SER A 220 10.04 15.29 14.72
C SER A 220 11.52 15.57 14.49
N ALA A 221 12.14 14.92 13.51
CA ALA A 221 13.52 15.19 13.09
C ALA A 221 13.62 16.48 12.23
N LEU A 222 12.50 17.02 11.74
CA LEU A 222 12.46 18.26 10.97
C LEU A 222 12.25 19.48 11.88
N PRO A 223 12.84 20.63 11.56
CA PRO A 223 12.60 21.89 12.30
C PRO A 223 11.11 22.24 12.38
N GLN A 224 10.74 22.81 13.52
CA GLN A 224 9.38 23.30 13.72
C GLN A 224 8.98 24.30 12.62
N GLY A 225 7.82 24.10 12.03
CA GLY A 225 7.28 24.95 10.97
C GLY A 225 7.81 24.64 9.56
N MET A 226 8.69 23.65 9.39
CA MET A 226 9.06 23.18 8.05
C MET A 226 7.90 22.47 7.34
N ILE A 227 7.07 21.73 8.08
CA ILE A 227 5.83 21.13 7.56
C ILE A 227 4.71 22.16 7.70
N ARG A 228 4.06 22.46 6.59
CA ARG A 228 2.88 23.33 6.49
C ARG A 228 1.65 22.48 6.25
N PHE A 229 0.77 22.41 7.23
CA PHE A 229 -0.50 21.67 7.15
C PHE A 229 -1.61 22.52 6.52
N GLY A 230 -2.59 21.86 5.89
CA GLY A 230 -3.70 22.53 5.21
C GLY A 230 -3.31 23.17 3.87
N GLU A 231 -2.11 22.88 3.37
CA GLU A 231 -1.57 23.41 2.12
C GLU A 231 -1.86 22.46 0.95
N THR A 232 -3.04 22.56 0.38
CA THR A 232 -3.43 21.78 -0.81
C THR A 232 -2.87 22.46 -2.06
N VAL A 233 -1.87 21.85 -2.69
CA VAL A 233 -1.29 22.35 -3.94
C VAL A 233 -2.30 22.21 -5.07
N ASP A 234 -2.54 23.31 -5.79
CA ASP A 234 -3.50 23.39 -6.89
C ASP A 234 -2.86 23.82 -8.23
N ALA A 235 -1.68 24.45 -8.22
CA ALA A 235 -0.95 24.77 -9.44
C ALA A 235 0.57 24.76 -9.23
N ILE A 236 1.30 24.43 -10.29
CA ILE A 236 2.77 24.52 -10.37
C ILE A 236 3.13 25.19 -11.68
N THR A 237 3.71 26.39 -11.59
CA THR A 237 4.22 27.13 -12.74
C THR A 237 5.73 27.08 -12.77
N ILE A 238 6.33 26.79 -13.90
CA ILE A 238 7.78 26.69 -14.07
C ILE A 238 8.23 27.77 -15.07
N ASP A 239 9.20 28.57 -14.65
CA ASP A 239 9.82 29.59 -15.50
C ASP A 239 11.35 29.52 -15.42
N GLU A 240 12.05 30.54 -15.98
CA GLU A 240 13.52 30.61 -15.97
C GLU A 240 14.13 30.76 -14.57
N THR A 241 13.32 31.14 -13.57
CA THR A 241 13.76 31.37 -12.19
C THR A 241 13.57 30.16 -11.28
N GLY A 242 12.80 29.16 -11.73
CA GLY A 242 12.48 27.92 -11.00
C GLY A 242 11.00 27.56 -11.06
N ALA A 243 10.48 27.00 -9.99
CA ALA A 243 9.07 26.63 -9.85
C ALA A 243 8.35 27.48 -8.84
N HIS A 244 7.11 27.83 -9.14
CA HIS A 244 6.16 28.48 -8.25
C HIS A 244 5.05 27.50 -7.93
N VAL A 245 5.03 27.02 -6.68
CA VAL A 245 4.03 26.06 -6.18
C VAL A 245 2.94 26.85 -5.46
N ARG A 246 1.71 26.80 -5.97
CA ARG A 246 0.55 27.46 -5.36
C ARG A 246 -0.25 26.47 -4.52
N ALA A 247 -0.62 26.90 -3.31
CA ALA A 247 -1.55 26.19 -2.43
C ALA A 247 -2.59 27.21 -1.93
N GLY A 248 -3.75 27.24 -2.57
CA GLY A 248 -4.78 28.23 -2.29
C GLY A 248 -4.30 29.68 -2.45
N ALA A 249 -4.26 30.44 -1.35
CA ALA A 249 -3.77 31.82 -1.34
C ALA A 249 -2.24 31.94 -1.22
N ASN A 250 -1.55 30.87 -0.87
CA ASN A 250 -0.10 30.85 -0.64
C ASN A 250 0.65 30.46 -1.93
N SER A 251 1.84 31.03 -2.10
CA SER A 251 2.74 30.68 -3.20
C SER A 251 4.17 30.48 -2.67
N TYR A 252 4.82 29.42 -3.12
CA TYR A 252 6.15 29.00 -2.68
C TYR A 252 7.07 28.89 -3.89
N HIS A 253 8.18 29.66 -3.86
CA HIS A 253 9.18 29.56 -4.91
C HIS A 253 10.21 28.47 -4.55
N ALA A 254 10.57 27.64 -5.53
CA ALA A 254 11.53 26.56 -5.37
C ALA A 254 12.47 26.43 -6.56
N ASP A 255 13.71 26.03 -6.30
CA ASP A 255 14.65 25.61 -7.35
C ASP A 255 14.30 24.18 -7.84
N GLN A 256 13.72 23.35 -6.96
CA GLN A 256 13.28 21.98 -7.22
C GLN A 256 11.97 21.65 -6.49
N VAL A 257 11.13 20.82 -7.07
CA VAL A 257 9.87 20.37 -6.49
C VAL A 257 9.87 18.84 -6.42
N VAL A 258 9.59 18.29 -5.25
CA VAL A 258 9.39 16.86 -5.02
C VAL A 258 7.90 16.58 -4.82
N LEU A 259 7.26 15.93 -5.79
CA LEU A 259 5.87 15.50 -5.72
C LEU A 259 5.81 14.13 -5.01
N ALA A 260 5.57 14.15 -3.70
CA ALA A 260 5.58 12.97 -2.83
C ALA A 260 4.17 12.55 -2.36
N CYS A 261 3.15 12.94 -3.09
CA CYS A 261 1.76 12.55 -2.86
C CYS A 261 1.30 11.49 -3.87
N SER A 262 0.10 10.92 -3.66
CA SER A 262 -0.54 10.04 -4.65
C SER A 262 -0.72 10.77 -5.99
N LEU A 263 -0.68 10.05 -7.11
CA LEU A 263 -0.91 10.65 -8.43
C LEU A 263 -2.37 11.10 -8.61
N VAL A 264 -3.32 10.50 -7.89
CA VAL A 264 -4.75 10.83 -8.08
C VAL A 264 -5.06 12.29 -7.78
N PRO A 265 -4.68 12.90 -6.64
CA PRO A 265 -4.86 14.33 -6.42
C PRO A 265 -4.06 15.20 -7.40
N LEU A 266 -2.90 14.74 -7.89
CA LEU A 266 -2.11 15.49 -8.89
C LEU A 266 -2.84 15.66 -10.24
N ARG A 267 -3.84 14.82 -10.55
CA ARG A 267 -4.68 14.97 -11.75
C ARG A 267 -5.47 16.27 -11.80
N ALA A 268 -5.69 16.89 -10.64
CA ALA A 268 -6.37 18.18 -10.53
C ALA A 268 -5.41 19.37 -10.45
N VAL A 269 -4.11 19.15 -10.33
CA VAL A 269 -3.10 20.22 -10.27
C VAL A 269 -2.86 20.78 -11.67
N VAL A 270 -2.89 22.10 -11.80
CA VAL A 270 -2.58 22.80 -13.04
C VAL A 270 -1.06 22.94 -13.16
N PHE A 271 -0.48 22.40 -14.24
CA PHE A 271 0.94 22.56 -14.58
C PHE A 271 1.08 23.55 -15.72
N ASP A 272 1.98 24.52 -15.56
CA ASP A 272 2.33 25.51 -16.57
C ASP A 272 3.87 25.66 -16.66
N PRO A 273 4.53 25.21 -17.78
CA PRO A 273 3.92 24.56 -18.93
C PRO A 273 3.29 23.21 -18.59
N PRO A 274 2.36 22.70 -19.41
CA PRO A 274 1.77 21.38 -19.22
C PRO A 274 2.82 20.28 -19.14
N LEU A 275 2.52 19.23 -18.35
CA LEU A 275 3.39 18.05 -18.28
C LEU A 275 3.60 17.46 -19.67
N PRO A 276 4.81 16.93 -19.98
CA PRO A 276 5.04 16.18 -21.22
C PRO A 276 3.96 15.10 -21.43
N PRO A 277 3.52 14.83 -22.67
CA PRO A 277 2.39 13.93 -22.92
C PRO A 277 2.52 12.55 -22.29
N GLU A 278 3.71 11.95 -22.31
CA GLU A 278 3.96 10.63 -21.69
C GLU A 278 3.81 10.68 -20.18
N LEU A 279 4.30 11.74 -19.54
CA LEU A 279 4.17 11.92 -18.09
C LEU A 279 2.74 12.23 -17.70
N ALA A 280 2.04 13.09 -18.44
CA ALA A 280 0.63 13.36 -18.24
C ALA A 280 -0.19 12.05 -18.36
N ALA A 281 0.10 11.21 -19.37
CA ALA A 281 -0.52 9.91 -19.53
C ALA A 281 -0.26 8.98 -18.32
N ALA A 282 0.95 8.99 -17.76
CA ALA A 282 1.29 8.19 -16.57
C ALA A 282 0.58 8.71 -15.31
N VAL A 283 0.55 10.02 -15.09
CA VAL A 283 -0.15 10.66 -13.94
C VAL A 283 -1.65 10.39 -13.98
N HIS A 284 -2.26 10.48 -15.16
CA HIS A 284 -3.69 10.23 -15.33
C HIS A 284 -4.05 8.76 -15.43
N GLY A 285 -3.14 7.94 -15.99
CA GLY A 285 -3.39 6.55 -16.34
C GLY A 285 -3.12 5.55 -15.25
N LEU A 286 -2.01 5.69 -14.46
CA LEU A 286 -1.61 4.68 -13.50
C LEU A 286 -2.77 4.27 -12.58
N GLY A 287 -2.98 2.95 -12.47
CA GLY A 287 -4.01 2.37 -11.62
C GLY A 287 -3.72 2.56 -10.12
N TYR A 288 -4.80 2.63 -9.34
CA TYR A 288 -4.74 2.57 -7.87
C TYR A 288 -5.74 1.56 -7.36
N GLY A 289 -5.30 0.76 -6.40
CA GLY A 289 -6.13 -0.19 -5.69
C GLY A 289 -7.22 0.52 -4.87
N ARG A 290 -8.27 -0.23 -4.57
CA ARG A 290 -9.43 0.25 -3.82
C ARG A 290 -9.57 -0.59 -2.57
N VAL A 291 -9.00 -0.12 -1.46
CA VAL A 291 -9.02 -0.82 -0.19
C VAL A 291 -9.88 -0.09 0.83
N THR A 292 -10.72 -0.85 1.53
CA THR A 292 -11.42 -0.45 2.74
C THR A 292 -11.01 -1.37 3.88
N LYS A 293 -10.55 -0.79 4.98
CA LYS A 293 -10.21 -1.50 6.23
C LYS A 293 -11.19 -1.06 7.32
N THR A 294 -11.84 -2.03 7.96
CA THR A 294 -12.78 -1.78 9.05
C THR A 294 -12.34 -2.56 10.28
N ALA A 295 -12.02 -1.85 11.34
CA ALA A 295 -11.59 -2.42 12.62
C ALA A 295 -12.71 -2.24 13.65
N LEU A 296 -13.15 -3.34 14.26
CA LEU A 296 -14.15 -3.35 15.32
C LEU A 296 -13.55 -4.01 16.56
N GLN A 297 -13.64 -3.31 17.70
CA GLN A 297 -13.16 -3.83 18.99
C GLN A 297 -14.31 -4.52 19.73
N TYR A 298 -14.01 -5.70 20.25
CA TYR A 298 -14.93 -6.51 21.04
C TYR A 298 -14.44 -6.65 22.48
N PRO A 299 -15.35 -6.79 23.49
CA PRO A 299 -14.95 -6.87 24.89
C PRO A 299 -14.13 -8.12 25.23
N GLU A 300 -14.33 -9.20 24.46
CA GLU A 300 -13.64 -10.47 24.63
C GLU A 300 -13.35 -11.13 23.27
N ARG A 301 -12.33 -11.98 23.22
CA ARG A 301 -11.92 -12.74 22.04
C ARG A 301 -12.65 -14.07 22.00
N VAL A 302 -13.74 -14.16 21.23
CA VAL A 302 -14.53 -15.40 21.03
C VAL A 302 -14.15 -16.12 19.73
N TRP A 303 -13.09 -15.66 19.04
CA TRP A 303 -12.63 -16.22 17.79
C TRP A 303 -11.25 -16.88 17.95
N PRO A 304 -10.91 -17.89 17.13
CA PRO A 304 -9.55 -18.44 17.09
C PRO A 304 -8.58 -17.39 16.53
N ALA A 305 -7.35 -17.36 17.05
CA ALA A 305 -6.30 -16.52 16.50
C ALA A 305 -6.03 -16.91 15.03
N GLY A 306 -5.78 -15.90 14.17
CA GLY A 306 -5.37 -16.12 12.80
C GLY A 306 -6.09 -15.24 11.80
N TYR A 307 -6.05 -15.71 10.56
CA TYR A 307 -6.61 -15.06 9.38
C TYR A 307 -7.61 -15.98 8.70
N ALA A 308 -8.68 -15.41 8.17
CA ALA A 308 -9.58 -16.13 7.29
C ALA A 308 -9.85 -15.34 6.02
N THR A 309 -9.74 -15.99 4.88
CA THR A 309 -10.35 -15.56 3.62
C THR A 309 -11.83 -15.87 3.68
N THR A 310 -12.68 -15.03 3.10
CA THR A 310 -14.11 -15.25 3.10
C THR A 310 -14.75 -15.06 1.73
N THR A 311 -15.92 -15.67 1.53
CA THR A 311 -16.79 -15.37 0.39
C THR A 311 -17.74 -14.20 0.65
N GLY A 312 -17.77 -13.69 1.90
CA GLY A 312 -18.63 -12.62 2.35
C GLY A 312 -18.15 -11.20 2.01
N ARG A 313 -18.78 -10.21 2.67
CA ARG A 313 -18.51 -8.77 2.47
C ARG A 313 -17.10 -8.39 2.88
N ALA A 314 -16.62 -8.86 4.03
CA ALA A 314 -15.21 -8.81 4.39
C ALA A 314 -14.48 -9.93 3.65
N GLN A 315 -13.64 -9.59 2.70
CA GLN A 315 -12.89 -10.59 1.92
C GLN A 315 -11.83 -11.31 2.76
N ARG A 316 -11.32 -10.62 3.79
CA ARG A 316 -10.40 -11.16 4.79
C ARG A 316 -10.79 -10.64 6.17
N VAL A 317 -10.71 -11.52 7.16
CA VAL A 317 -10.91 -11.18 8.58
C VAL A 317 -9.71 -11.67 9.36
N TYR A 318 -9.15 -10.80 10.21
CA TYR A 318 -7.99 -11.12 11.03
C TYR A 318 -7.93 -10.26 12.30
N GLU A 319 -7.12 -10.69 13.26
CA GLU A 319 -6.89 -9.98 14.52
C GLU A 319 -5.56 -9.21 14.50
N PRO A 320 -5.56 -7.85 14.50
CA PRO A 320 -4.34 -7.07 14.63
C PRO A 320 -3.80 -7.02 16.08
N THR A 321 -4.57 -7.43 17.08
CA THR A 321 -4.23 -7.34 18.51
C THR A 321 -3.74 -8.66 19.11
N VAL A 322 -3.28 -9.60 18.30
CA VAL A 322 -2.68 -10.85 18.77
C VAL A 322 -1.53 -10.54 19.73
N GLY A 323 -1.52 -11.21 20.90
CA GLY A 323 -0.50 -11.00 21.93
C GLY A 323 -0.73 -9.78 22.85
N HIS A 324 -1.75 -8.95 22.58
CA HIS A 324 -2.10 -7.88 23.52
C HIS A 324 -2.73 -8.45 24.80
N PRO A 325 -2.30 -7.96 26.01
CA PRO A 325 -2.68 -8.58 27.30
C PRO A 325 -4.15 -8.38 27.71
N ALA A 326 -4.87 -7.41 27.11
CA ALA A 326 -6.27 -7.17 27.43
C ALA A 326 -7.16 -8.31 26.94
N GLU A 327 -8.30 -8.57 27.63
CA GLU A 327 -9.34 -9.51 27.18
C GLU A 327 -10.00 -9.05 25.89
N SER A 328 -10.18 -7.72 25.74
CA SER A 328 -10.68 -7.13 24.49
C SER A 328 -9.76 -7.41 23.32
N GLY A 329 -10.33 -7.55 22.13
CA GLY A 329 -9.61 -7.75 20.90
C GLY A 329 -10.22 -6.97 19.74
N ILE A 330 -9.45 -6.75 18.68
CA ILE A 330 -9.91 -6.09 17.47
C ILE A 330 -9.99 -7.13 16.35
N LEU A 331 -11.13 -7.18 15.66
CA LEU A 331 -11.24 -7.86 14.37
C LEU A 331 -11.18 -6.85 13.24
N MET A 332 -10.25 -7.06 12.32
CA MET A 332 -10.12 -6.30 11.08
C MET A 332 -10.88 -7.01 9.96
N GLY A 333 -11.74 -6.29 9.27
CA GLY A 333 -12.26 -6.66 7.96
C GLY A 333 -11.49 -5.92 6.89
N TYR A 334 -10.89 -6.65 5.95
CA TYR A 334 -10.20 -6.08 4.79
C TYR A 334 -10.98 -6.38 3.53
N THR A 335 -11.19 -5.37 2.69
CA THR A 335 -11.91 -5.49 1.42
C THR A 335 -11.19 -4.69 0.34
N GLY A 336 -10.79 -5.37 -0.73
CA GLY A 336 -10.10 -4.79 -1.89
C GLY A 336 -10.94 -4.81 -3.17
N GLY A 337 -10.45 -4.17 -4.23
CA GLY A 337 -11.06 -4.18 -5.55
C GLY A 337 -12.48 -3.57 -5.57
N GLU A 338 -13.39 -4.18 -6.31
CA GLU A 338 -14.79 -3.73 -6.41
C GLU A 338 -15.52 -3.76 -5.06
N GLY A 339 -15.19 -4.72 -4.20
CA GLY A 339 -15.72 -4.78 -2.85
C GLY A 339 -15.34 -3.54 -2.03
N GLY A 340 -14.09 -3.09 -2.14
CA GLY A 340 -13.59 -1.87 -1.51
C GLY A 340 -14.30 -0.62 -2.04
N THR A 341 -14.58 -0.55 -3.34
CA THR A 341 -15.37 0.53 -3.96
C THR A 341 -16.78 0.59 -3.40
N ARG A 342 -17.50 -0.55 -3.38
CA ARG A 342 -18.87 -0.60 -2.84
C ARG A 342 -18.93 -0.11 -1.39
N LEU A 343 -17.96 -0.49 -0.58
CA LEU A 343 -17.91 0.01 0.80
C LEU A 343 -17.58 1.51 0.83
N ALA A 344 -16.72 2.02 -0.04
CA ALA A 344 -16.37 3.43 -0.07
C ALA A 344 -17.56 4.36 -0.36
N ASP A 345 -18.58 3.87 -1.07
CA ASP A 345 -19.81 4.61 -1.38
C ASP A 345 -20.76 4.74 -0.17
N LEU A 346 -20.51 4.00 0.92
CA LEU A 346 -21.31 4.04 2.13
C LEU A 346 -20.75 5.04 3.15
N ALA A 347 -21.57 5.49 4.08
CA ALA A 347 -21.11 6.22 5.26
C ALA A 347 -20.25 5.32 6.18
N GLU A 348 -19.37 5.91 7.00
CA GLU A 348 -18.46 5.12 7.87
C GLU A 348 -19.22 4.16 8.79
N SER A 349 -20.33 4.61 9.39
CA SER A 349 -21.18 3.78 10.24
C SER A 349 -21.82 2.61 9.50
N GLU A 350 -22.23 2.82 8.24
CA GLU A 350 -22.80 1.76 7.40
C GLU A 350 -21.75 0.72 7.02
N ARG A 351 -20.53 1.17 6.66
CA ARG A 351 -19.40 0.27 6.42
C ARG A 351 -19.09 -0.60 7.65
N MET A 352 -19.06 0.03 8.83
CA MET A 352 -18.81 -0.69 10.09
C MET A 352 -19.90 -1.75 10.32
N HIS A 353 -21.17 -1.41 10.09
CA HIS A 353 -22.27 -2.33 10.25
C HIS A 353 -22.19 -3.51 9.26
N GLU A 354 -21.90 -3.25 7.98
CA GLU A 354 -21.71 -4.28 6.95
C GLU A 354 -20.62 -5.29 7.32
N ILE A 355 -19.52 -4.80 7.88
CA ILE A 355 -18.39 -5.66 8.30
C ILE A 355 -18.71 -6.37 9.61
N GLU A 356 -19.42 -5.74 10.56
CA GLU A 356 -19.92 -6.40 11.77
C GLU A 356 -20.80 -7.61 11.41
N LEU A 357 -21.74 -7.44 10.46
CA LEU A 357 -22.57 -8.54 9.97
C LEU A 357 -21.72 -9.70 9.44
N SER A 358 -20.72 -9.40 8.62
CA SER A 358 -19.82 -10.41 8.08
C SER A 358 -19.00 -11.13 9.16
N GLN A 359 -18.56 -10.41 10.20
CA GLN A 359 -17.84 -10.99 11.33
C GLN A 359 -18.77 -11.86 12.21
N ARG A 360 -20.04 -11.47 12.37
CA ARG A 360 -21.06 -12.28 13.08
C ARG A 360 -21.46 -13.53 12.33
N GLU A 361 -21.49 -13.49 11.00
CA GLU A 361 -21.68 -14.70 10.19
C GLU A 361 -20.56 -15.73 10.46
N MET A 362 -19.31 -15.27 10.61
CA MET A 362 -18.16 -16.13 10.94
C MET A 362 -18.16 -16.58 12.41
N TYR A 363 -18.50 -15.68 13.31
CA TYR A 363 -18.42 -15.88 14.75
C TYR A 363 -19.76 -15.48 15.40
N PRO A 364 -20.79 -16.37 15.39
CA PRO A 364 -22.13 -16.03 15.89
C PRO A 364 -22.19 -15.63 17.37
N ALA A 365 -21.18 -15.99 18.17
CA ALA A 365 -21.07 -15.63 19.57
C ALA A 365 -20.50 -14.21 19.83
N LEU A 366 -20.17 -13.44 18.78
CA LEU A 366 -19.63 -12.09 18.95
C LEU A 366 -20.60 -11.21 19.74
N PRO A 367 -20.14 -10.58 20.85
CA PRO A 367 -20.91 -9.56 21.53
C PRO A 367 -21.02 -8.29 20.67
N PRO A 368 -21.79 -7.26 21.06
CA PRO A 368 -21.75 -5.96 20.41
C PRO A 368 -20.34 -5.35 20.46
N PRO A 369 -19.87 -4.70 19.36
CA PRO A 369 -18.58 -4.04 19.38
C PRO A 369 -18.57 -2.85 20.35
N LEU A 370 -17.43 -2.60 20.98
CA LEU A 370 -17.20 -1.47 21.89
C LEU A 370 -16.96 -0.17 21.13
N GLY A 371 -16.39 -0.25 19.93
CA GLY A 371 -16.04 0.86 19.07
C GLY A 371 -15.29 0.37 17.84
N GLY A 372 -14.88 1.30 17.00
CA GLY A 372 -14.15 0.96 15.79
C GLY A 372 -14.08 2.10 14.78
N PHE A 373 -13.53 1.80 13.63
CA PHE A 373 -13.50 2.70 12.49
C PHE A 373 -13.63 1.94 11.16
N SER A 374 -13.93 2.68 10.10
CA SER A 374 -13.85 2.17 8.72
C SER A 374 -13.17 3.18 7.82
N GLN A 375 -11.99 2.83 7.30
CA GLN A 375 -11.18 3.67 6.44
C GLN A 375 -11.27 3.20 4.98
N ALA A 376 -11.99 3.95 4.15
CA ALA A 376 -12.10 3.71 2.70
C ALA A 376 -11.17 4.67 1.94
N TRP A 377 -10.01 4.18 1.49
CA TRP A 377 -8.98 5.03 0.89
C TRP A 377 -9.36 5.59 -0.49
N SER A 378 -10.14 4.85 -1.28
CA SER A 378 -10.62 5.29 -2.60
C SER A 378 -11.66 6.41 -2.52
N GLY A 379 -12.41 6.50 -1.41
CA GLY A 379 -13.39 7.56 -1.16
C GLY A 379 -12.80 8.88 -0.67
N LEU A 380 -11.49 8.94 -0.43
CA LEU A 380 -10.82 10.15 0.09
C LEU A 380 -10.14 10.92 -1.05
N PRO A 381 -10.58 12.18 -1.35
CA PRO A 381 -10.04 12.96 -2.47
C PRO A 381 -8.52 13.20 -2.41
N LEU A 382 -7.94 13.34 -1.21
CA LEU A 382 -6.50 13.53 -1.01
C LEU A 382 -5.65 12.29 -1.35
N PHE A 383 -6.26 11.12 -1.53
CA PHE A 383 -5.56 9.87 -1.79
C PHE A 383 -6.04 9.19 -3.06
N GLY A 384 -7.36 9.10 -3.26
CA GLY A 384 -8.02 8.53 -4.43
C GLY A 384 -7.80 7.03 -4.62
N GLY A 385 -7.25 6.36 -3.62
CA GLY A 385 -6.97 4.93 -3.63
C GLY A 385 -5.69 4.56 -2.86
N SER A 386 -5.47 3.27 -2.72
CA SER A 386 -4.30 2.67 -2.10
C SER A 386 -4.20 1.22 -2.58
N TYR A 387 -3.10 0.80 -3.05
CA TYR A 387 -1.83 1.46 -3.42
C TYR A 387 -1.73 1.50 -4.95
N ALA A 388 -0.62 1.95 -5.53
CA ALA A 388 -0.42 1.91 -6.98
C ALA A 388 -0.46 0.46 -7.48
N VAL A 389 -1.14 0.25 -8.59
CA VAL A 389 -1.21 -1.04 -9.29
C VAL A 389 -1.01 -0.80 -10.78
N TYR A 390 -0.11 -1.56 -11.40
CA TYR A 390 0.10 -1.50 -12.84
C TYR A 390 -0.89 -2.45 -13.53
N ARG A 391 -1.77 -1.87 -14.35
CA ARG A 391 -2.73 -2.61 -15.17
C ARG A 391 -2.07 -3.13 -16.45
N PRO A 392 -2.71 -4.04 -17.18
CA PRO A 392 -2.21 -4.49 -18.48
C PRO A 392 -1.78 -3.33 -19.39
N GLY A 393 -0.53 -3.38 -19.87
CA GLY A 393 0.10 -2.36 -20.70
C GLY A 393 0.70 -1.15 -19.97
N GLU A 394 0.64 -1.09 -18.63
CA GLU A 394 1.12 0.07 -17.88
C GLU A 394 2.59 -0.03 -17.43
N ILE A 395 3.14 -1.23 -17.24
CA ILE A 395 4.56 -1.40 -16.91
C ILE A 395 5.44 -0.86 -18.03
N THR A 396 5.23 -1.31 -19.24
CA THR A 396 6.04 -0.90 -20.41
C THR A 396 5.88 0.58 -20.74
N ARG A 397 4.77 1.20 -20.37
CA ARG A 397 4.48 2.60 -20.70
C ARG A 397 4.86 3.59 -19.58
N PHE A 398 4.65 3.23 -18.30
CA PHE A 398 4.67 4.21 -17.22
C PHE A 398 5.81 3.99 -16.21
N TRP A 399 6.36 2.77 -16.14
CA TRP A 399 7.35 2.42 -15.11
C TRP A 399 8.55 3.38 -15.10
N ASP A 400 9.21 3.55 -16.21
CA ASP A 400 10.39 4.42 -16.31
C ASP A 400 10.03 5.91 -16.35
N VAL A 401 8.85 6.25 -16.91
CA VAL A 401 8.43 7.65 -17.06
C VAL A 401 8.28 8.32 -15.70
N LEU A 402 7.63 7.66 -14.73
CA LEU A 402 7.41 8.20 -13.39
C LEU A 402 8.69 8.28 -12.53
N ARG A 403 9.74 7.55 -12.91
CA ARG A 403 11.01 7.49 -12.16
C ARG A 403 12.04 8.50 -12.63
N ARG A 404 11.84 9.11 -13.79
CA ARG A 404 12.72 10.13 -14.33
C ARG A 404 12.36 11.54 -13.83
N PRO A 405 13.36 12.43 -13.62
CA PRO A 405 13.07 13.84 -13.36
C PRO A 405 12.52 14.52 -14.63
N HIS A 406 11.67 15.51 -14.44
CA HIS A 406 11.09 16.32 -15.51
C HIS A 406 11.39 17.80 -15.26
N GLY A 407 12.55 18.27 -15.75
CA GLY A 407 13.07 19.58 -15.39
C GLY A 407 13.34 19.66 -13.89
N CYS A 408 12.72 20.62 -13.21
CA CYS A 408 12.83 20.78 -11.75
C CYS A 408 11.79 19.94 -10.95
N ILE A 409 10.96 19.13 -11.63
CA ILE A 409 9.94 18.27 -10.97
C ILE A 409 10.47 16.85 -10.82
N HIS A 410 10.36 16.32 -9.60
CA HIS A 410 10.72 14.96 -9.22
C HIS A 410 9.54 14.28 -8.56
N PHE A 411 9.26 13.02 -8.91
CA PHE A 411 8.22 12.22 -8.29
C PHE A 411 8.84 11.30 -7.23
N ALA A 412 8.20 11.23 -6.06
CA ALA A 412 8.48 10.28 -4.99
C ALA A 412 7.17 9.66 -4.50
N GLY A 413 7.25 8.49 -3.91
CA GLY A 413 6.11 7.72 -3.44
C GLY A 413 6.27 6.26 -3.83
N GLU A 414 5.50 5.37 -3.20
CA GLU A 414 5.58 3.94 -3.47
C GLU A 414 5.37 3.60 -4.95
N HIS A 415 4.61 4.41 -5.68
CA HIS A 415 4.35 4.27 -7.13
C HIS A 415 5.57 4.53 -8.02
N THR A 416 6.66 5.09 -7.49
CA THR A 416 7.93 5.31 -8.19
C THR A 416 9.06 4.40 -7.71
N ALA A 417 8.79 3.49 -6.78
CA ALA A 417 9.77 2.63 -6.17
C ALA A 417 9.82 1.24 -6.82
N THR A 418 10.90 0.52 -6.60
CA THR A 418 11.00 -0.90 -6.96
C THR A 418 10.02 -1.71 -6.10
N TRP A 419 9.95 -1.41 -4.79
CA TRP A 419 8.93 -1.89 -3.86
C TRP A 419 7.61 -1.12 -4.02
N THR A 420 6.99 -1.20 -5.20
CA THR A 420 5.70 -0.53 -5.48
C THR A 420 4.61 -1.09 -4.55
N GLY A 421 3.84 -0.20 -3.91
CA GLY A 421 2.75 -0.57 -3.02
C GLY A 421 3.13 -0.74 -1.54
N TYR A 422 4.42 -0.71 -1.19
CA TYR A 422 4.91 -0.99 0.15
C TYR A 422 5.41 0.27 0.89
N LEU A 423 5.44 0.19 2.23
CA LEU A 423 6.11 1.17 3.09
C LEU A 423 7.59 1.30 2.73
N GLU A 424 8.26 0.18 2.47
CA GLU A 424 9.65 0.10 2.02
C GLU A 424 9.89 0.94 0.77
N GLY A 425 9.00 0.81 -0.23
CA GLY A 425 9.09 1.58 -1.46
C GLY A 425 8.87 3.08 -1.26
N ALA A 426 8.01 3.47 -0.32
CA ALA A 426 7.85 4.89 -0.02
C ALA A 426 9.16 5.49 0.52
N VAL A 427 9.86 4.80 1.43
CA VAL A 427 11.17 5.23 1.95
C VAL A 427 12.22 5.19 0.84
N GLU A 428 12.33 4.10 0.07
CA GLU A 428 13.21 3.95 -1.09
C GLU A 428 13.12 5.13 -2.06
N SER A 429 11.89 5.53 -2.40
CA SER A 429 11.67 6.62 -3.36
C SER A 429 12.13 7.98 -2.82
N GLY A 430 11.89 8.23 -1.53
CA GLY A 430 12.35 9.44 -0.85
C GLY A 430 13.88 9.54 -0.83
N GLU A 431 14.57 8.45 -0.49
CA GLU A 431 16.04 8.35 -0.54
C GLU A 431 16.59 8.54 -1.96
N THR A 432 15.94 7.92 -2.95
CA THR A 432 16.35 8.00 -4.35
C THR A 432 16.28 9.42 -4.88
N VAL A 433 15.18 10.14 -4.62
CA VAL A 433 15.02 11.52 -5.05
C VAL A 433 15.99 12.45 -4.33
N ALA A 434 16.15 12.31 -3.01
CA ALA A 434 17.10 13.10 -2.25
C ALA A 434 18.55 12.91 -2.77
N SER A 435 18.97 11.67 -2.95
CA SER A 435 20.30 11.33 -3.48
C SER A 435 20.55 11.94 -4.86
N ARG A 436 19.55 11.85 -5.76
CA ARG A 436 19.62 12.44 -7.10
C ARG A 436 19.77 13.96 -7.06
N LEU A 437 18.99 14.65 -6.22
CA LEU A 437 19.05 16.10 -6.08
C LEU A 437 20.40 16.56 -5.50
N LEU A 438 20.96 15.81 -4.58
CA LEU A 438 22.26 16.11 -3.97
C LEU A 438 23.42 15.85 -4.92
N ALA A 439 23.33 14.85 -5.78
CA ALA A 439 24.37 14.56 -6.80
C ALA A 439 24.46 15.61 -7.91
N ASN A 440 23.38 16.38 -8.13
CA ASN A 440 23.28 17.43 -9.15
C ASN A 440 23.46 18.85 -8.57
N ARG A 441 24.01 18.98 -7.36
CA ARG A 441 24.19 20.24 -6.62
C ARG A 441 25.46 21.04 -6.93
#